data_f01eccafe4cf69c077336164e28df5a0
#
_entry.id   f01eccafe4cf69c077336164e28df5a0
#
_cell.length_a   1.000
_cell.length_b   1.000
_cell.length_c   1.000
_cell.angle_alpha   90.00
_cell.angle_beta   90.00
_cell.angle_gamma   90.00
#
_symmetry.space_group_name_H-M   'P 1'
#
loop_
_entity.id
_entity.type
_entity.pdbx_description
1 polymer ?
#
loop_
_entity_poly.entity_id
_entity_poly.type
_entity_poly.pdbx_seq_one_letter_code
_entity_poly.pdbx_strand_id
1 'polypeptide(L)'
;MTLKKIYTLLLLFIVSCSSEANDPELVKNESKKANDYFDAMFDAYVDRSPMFQTRLGIKKDYDKWNDLSKKREEFEIADSKKSLKWLKDSIDVKLLDDDTKLSFDLYRQGLLDQISDFKYRLYDYPLNQMFGMQSEIPAFLINMHRISNAKDATAYISRINGIKPLIDQLIKNLEEREKAGIVAPKFVFDHVLFDSRNVISGYPFEGADTSAVFKDFFSKVEKADISKISKEALIVDATSAMVNSLLPAYQKLIKTVERLESTHNEKDGVWRWKDGGRFYQTALNRTTTTTMSADAIHQLGLSEVSRIHSEMEKIKNNVGYNSS
;
A
#
# COMPACT_ATOMS: atom_id res chain seq x y z
N MET A 1 -41.44 86.01 3.33
CA MET A 1 -41.02 84.84 4.15
C MET A 1 -40.83 83.68 3.24
N THR A 2 -39.58 83.37 2.89
CA THR A 2 -39.18 82.35 1.87
C THR A 2 -38.62 81.18 2.61
N LEU A 3 -39.30 80.03 2.48
CA LEU A 3 -38.85 78.75 3.05
C LEU A 3 -37.77 78.17 2.09
N LYS A 4 -36.52 78.06 2.51
CA LYS A 4 -35.47 77.33 1.84
C LYS A 4 -35.66 75.84 2.10
N LYS A 5 -35.90 75.04 1.03
CA LYS A 5 -35.84 73.58 1.04
C LYS A 5 -34.42 73.17 0.99
N ILE A 6 -33.93 72.53 2.06
CA ILE A 6 -32.61 71.83 2.09
C ILE A 6 -32.86 70.39 1.60
N TYR A 7 -32.32 70.06 0.41
CA TYR A 7 -32.22 68.68 -0.04
C TYR A 7 -30.95 68.08 0.51
N THR A 8 -31.12 67.19 1.52
CA THR A 8 -30.02 66.34 1.99
C THR A 8 -29.89 65.15 1.02
N LEU A 9 -28.83 65.16 0.24
CA LEU A 9 -28.47 64.03 -0.64
C LEU A 9 -27.85 62.91 0.20
N LEU A 10 -28.63 61.86 0.50
CA LEU A 10 -28.14 60.64 1.19
C LEU A 10 -27.42 59.79 0.14
N LEU A 11 -26.09 59.85 0.11
CA LEU A 11 -25.27 58.92 -0.66
C LEU A 11 -25.28 57.56 0.07
N LEU A 12 -26.11 56.64 -0.40
CA LEU A 12 -26.04 55.22 -0.03
C LEU A 12 -24.77 54.64 -0.70
N PHE A 13 -23.70 54.50 0.06
CA PHE A 13 -22.61 53.58 -0.28
C PHE A 13 -23.15 52.13 -0.17
N ILE A 14 -23.57 51.59 -1.29
CA ILE A 14 -23.78 50.14 -1.41
C ILE A 14 -22.36 49.52 -1.41
N VAL A 15 -21.87 49.19 -0.22
CA VAL A 15 -20.74 48.27 -0.13
C VAL A 15 -21.25 46.91 -0.61
N SER A 16 -21.07 46.63 -1.90
CA SER A 16 -21.23 45.31 -2.44
C SER A 16 -20.17 44.45 -1.80
N CYS A 17 -20.49 43.79 -0.69
CA CYS A 17 -19.75 42.59 -0.28
C CYS A 17 -20.07 41.50 -1.30
N SER A 18 -19.41 41.53 -2.47
CA SER A 18 -19.22 40.32 -3.22
C SER A 18 -18.37 39.42 -2.30
N SER A 19 -18.95 38.31 -1.88
CA SER A 19 -18.17 37.32 -1.10
C SER A 19 -16.97 36.95 -1.94
N GLU A 20 -15.74 37.22 -1.48
CA GLU A 20 -14.49 36.86 -2.13
C GLU A 20 -14.45 35.38 -2.54
N ALA A 21 -15.27 34.55 -1.89
CA ALA A 21 -15.45 33.14 -2.17
C ALA A 21 -16.04 32.78 -3.56
N ASN A 22 -16.55 33.75 -4.32
CA ASN A 22 -17.13 33.54 -5.65
C ASN A 22 -16.35 34.23 -6.78
N ASP A 23 -15.18 34.78 -6.51
CA ASP A 23 -14.30 35.31 -7.56
C ASP A 23 -13.66 34.12 -8.32
N PRO A 24 -14.01 33.91 -9.62
CA PRO A 24 -13.50 32.77 -10.41
C PRO A 24 -11.98 32.72 -10.50
N GLU A 25 -11.30 33.88 -10.48
CA GLU A 25 -9.84 33.94 -10.57
C GLU A 25 -9.19 33.51 -9.25
N LEU A 26 -9.75 33.89 -8.11
CA LEU A 26 -9.29 33.43 -6.78
C LEU A 26 -9.51 31.93 -6.63
N VAL A 27 -10.68 31.41 -7.03
CA VAL A 27 -10.96 29.96 -7.01
C VAL A 27 -9.96 29.19 -7.87
N LYS A 28 -9.73 29.65 -9.10
CA LYS A 28 -8.76 29.02 -10.02
C LYS A 28 -7.34 28.99 -9.45
N ASN A 29 -6.91 30.08 -8.86
CA ASN A 29 -5.55 30.20 -8.31
C ASN A 29 -5.36 29.33 -7.07
N GLU A 30 -6.34 29.29 -6.17
CA GLU A 30 -6.26 28.46 -4.95
C GLU A 30 -6.37 26.98 -5.28
N SER A 31 -7.26 26.59 -6.20
CA SER A 31 -7.37 25.21 -6.71
C SER A 31 -6.09 24.76 -7.38
N LYS A 32 -5.47 25.60 -8.22
CA LYS A 32 -4.18 25.30 -8.81
C LYS A 32 -3.08 25.08 -7.76
N LYS A 33 -3.01 25.92 -6.74
CA LYS A 33 -2.04 25.80 -5.65
C LYS A 33 -2.21 24.48 -4.89
N ALA A 34 -3.45 24.06 -4.64
CA ALA A 34 -3.73 22.79 -3.98
C ALA A 34 -3.32 21.59 -4.87
N ASN A 35 -3.68 21.61 -6.15
CA ASN A 35 -3.33 20.55 -7.09
C ASN A 35 -1.83 20.46 -7.33
N ASP A 36 -1.12 21.59 -7.50
CA ASP A 36 0.34 21.60 -7.61
C ASP A 36 1.02 20.95 -6.37
N TYR A 37 0.42 21.14 -5.18
CA TYR A 37 0.92 20.48 -3.97
C TYR A 37 0.65 18.98 -3.97
N PHE A 38 -0.54 18.51 -4.38
CA PHE A 38 -0.85 17.09 -4.47
C PHE A 38 0.07 16.37 -5.45
N ASP A 39 0.32 16.98 -6.61
CA ASP A 39 1.25 16.46 -7.60
C ASP A 39 2.68 16.35 -7.05
N ALA A 40 3.15 17.40 -6.36
CA ALA A 40 4.47 17.38 -5.73
C ALA A 40 4.60 16.30 -4.63
N MET A 41 3.54 16.05 -3.87
CA MET A 41 3.54 14.99 -2.85
C MET A 41 3.48 13.59 -3.48
N PHE A 42 2.74 13.42 -4.57
CA PHE A 42 2.73 12.19 -5.35
C PHE A 42 4.11 11.90 -5.94
N ASP A 43 4.74 12.88 -6.59
CA ASP A 43 6.09 12.74 -7.14
C ASP A 43 7.12 12.39 -6.06
N ALA A 44 7.05 13.05 -4.91
CA ALA A 44 7.89 12.74 -3.77
C ALA A 44 7.67 11.31 -3.24
N TYR A 45 6.44 10.80 -3.24
CA TYR A 45 6.14 9.41 -2.89
C TYR A 45 6.71 8.44 -3.92
N VAL A 46 6.53 8.72 -5.22
CA VAL A 46 7.10 7.92 -6.33
C VAL A 46 8.61 7.86 -6.20
N ASP A 47 9.26 9.00 -5.98
CA ASP A 47 10.73 9.09 -5.85
C ASP A 47 11.29 8.25 -4.69
N ARG A 48 10.51 8.07 -3.65
CA ARG A 48 10.88 7.28 -2.46
C ARG A 48 10.50 5.80 -2.54
N SER A 49 9.85 5.37 -3.62
CA SER A 49 9.24 4.05 -3.73
C SER A 49 9.71 3.28 -4.97
N PRO A 50 10.92 2.70 -4.96
CA PRO A 50 11.48 1.97 -6.12
C PRO A 50 10.56 0.90 -6.71
N MET A 51 9.82 0.19 -5.86
CA MET A 51 8.85 -0.81 -6.32
C MET A 51 7.67 -0.16 -7.03
N PHE A 52 7.19 0.98 -6.55
CA PHE A 52 6.09 1.70 -7.20
C PHE A 52 6.54 2.36 -8.50
N GLN A 53 7.76 2.93 -8.56
CA GLN A 53 8.37 3.36 -9.83
C GLN A 53 8.35 2.26 -10.87
N THR A 54 8.73 1.03 -10.48
CA THR A 54 8.72 -0.12 -11.39
C THR A 54 7.31 -0.45 -11.90
N ARG A 55 6.29 -0.41 -11.04
CA ARG A 55 4.87 -0.61 -11.41
C ARG A 55 4.37 0.45 -12.40
N LEU A 56 4.84 1.69 -12.27
CA LEU A 56 4.56 2.79 -13.20
C LEU A 56 5.42 2.74 -14.49
N GLY A 57 6.36 1.80 -14.60
CA GLY A 57 7.29 1.70 -15.73
C GLY A 57 8.47 2.69 -15.67
N ILE A 58 8.66 3.37 -14.55
CA ILE A 58 9.78 4.29 -14.31
C ILE A 58 11.00 3.49 -13.89
N LYS A 59 12.12 3.63 -14.63
CA LYS A 59 13.36 2.87 -14.42
C LYS A 59 14.44 3.67 -13.70
N LYS A 60 14.09 4.61 -12.83
CA LYS A 60 15.06 5.45 -12.08
C LYS A 60 15.83 4.63 -11.04
N ASP A 61 15.11 3.95 -10.15
CA ASP A 61 15.68 3.08 -9.09
C ASP A 61 15.33 1.62 -9.36
N TYR A 62 15.54 1.19 -10.61
CA TYR A 62 15.07 -0.10 -11.12
C TYR A 62 15.78 -1.30 -10.50
N ASP A 63 16.92 -1.07 -9.87
CA ASP A 63 17.79 -2.01 -9.17
C ASP A 63 17.51 -2.10 -7.66
N LYS A 64 16.58 -1.29 -7.12
CA LYS A 64 16.37 -1.14 -5.67
C LYS A 64 15.03 -1.71 -5.20
N TRP A 65 14.98 -2.05 -3.91
CA TRP A 65 13.78 -2.34 -3.15
C TRP A 65 13.33 -1.14 -2.32
N ASN A 66 12.10 -1.16 -1.84
CA ASN A 66 11.64 -0.20 -0.86
C ASN A 66 12.37 -0.40 0.48
N ASP A 67 12.59 0.69 1.21
CA ASP A 67 13.13 0.65 2.57
C ASP A 67 12.02 0.25 3.55
N LEU A 68 12.21 -0.86 4.28
CA LEU A 68 11.30 -1.39 5.31
C LEU A 68 11.74 -1.02 6.72
N SER A 69 12.70 -0.12 6.88
CA SER A 69 13.24 0.23 8.20
C SER A 69 12.24 1.05 9.03
N LYS A 70 12.33 0.91 10.35
CA LYS A 70 11.59 1.76 11.30
C LYS A 70 11.83 3.26 11.07
N LYS A 71 13.06 3.64 10.70
CA LYS A 71 13.38 5.02 10.35
C LYS A 71 12.53 5.52 9.18
N ARG A 72 12.25 4.65 8.22
CA ARG A 72 11.37 4.97 7.10
C ARG A 72 9.92 5.17 7.56
N GLU A 73 9.39 4.29 8.40
CA GLU A 73 8.05 4.45 8.97
C GLU A 73 7.92 5.77 9.76
N GLU A 74 8.91 6.09 10.60
CA GLU A 74 8.94 7.34 11.37
C GLU A 74 8.99 8.58 10.45
N PHE A 75 9.75 8.52 9.36
CA PHE A 75 9.80 9.56 8.36
C PHE A 75 8.43 9.77 7.68
N GLU A 76 7.75 8.70 7.26
CA GLU A 76 6.44 8.78 6.60
C GLU A 76 5.39 9.46 7.50
N ILE A 77 5.38 9.13 8.78
CA ILE A 77 4.47 9.77 9.74
C ILE A 77 4.82 11.24 9.99
N ALA A 78 6.10 11.58 10.05
CA ALA A 78 6.52 12.96 10.19
C ALA A 78 6.15 13.79 8.94
N ASP A 79 6.32 13.22 7.76
CA ASP A 79 5.94 13.84 6.47
C ASP A 79 4.42 14.04 6.38
N SER A 80 3.63 13.03 6.79
CA SER A 80 2.17 13.14 6.84
C SER A 80 1.68 14.25 7.78
N LYS A 81 2.30 14.40 8.95
CA LYS A 81 2.00 15.50 9.89
C LYS A 81 2.36 16.86 9.30
N LYS A 82 3.49 16.95 8.59
CA LYS A 82 3.93 18.16 7.90
C LYS A 82 2.95 18.54 6.79
N SER A 83 2.52 17.56 5.98
CA SER A 83 1.53 17.75 4.91
C SER A 83 0.19 18.21 5.46
N LEU A 84 -0.29 17.58 6.53
CA LEU A 84 -1.54 17.99 7.19
C LEU A 84 -1.48 19.43 7.71
N LYS A 85 -0.34 19.81 8.29
CA LYS A 85 -0.12 21.20 8.75
C LYS A 85 -0.12 22.18 7.57
N TRP A 86 0.57 21.84 6.48
CA TRP A 86 0.63 22.68 5.29
C TRP A 86 -0.77 22.89 4.69
N LEU A 87 -1.58 21.84 4.55
CA LEU A 87 -2.96 21.93 4.06
C LEU A 87 -3.77 22.93 4.89
N LYS A 88 -3.67 22.82 6.22
CA LYS A 88 -4.40 23.69 7.15
C LYS A 88 -3.97 25.16 7.07
N ASP A 89 -2.66 25.39 6.94
CA ASP A 89 -2.10 26.75 7.05
C ASP A 89 -2.05 27.48 5.69
N SER A 90 -2.11 26.74 4.58
CA SER A 90 -1.83 27.28 3.25
C SER A 90 -3.02 27.27 2.30
N ILE A 91 -4.06 26.47 2.55
CA ILE A 91 -5.21 26.34 1.64
C ILE A 91 -6.47 26.93 2.26
N ASP A 92 -7.10 27.87 1.54
CA ASP A 92 -8.47 28.30 1.85
C ASP A 92 -9.47 27.40 1.13
N VAL A 93 -10.03 26.45 1.87
CA VAL A 93 -10.98 25.44 1.32
C VAL A 93 -12.24 26.09 0.70
N LYS A 94 -12.59 27.33 1.08
CA LYS A 94 -13.75 28.02 0.52
C LYS A 94 -13.50 28.53 -0.91
N LEU A 95 -12.24 28.65 -1.28
CA LEU A 95 -11.79 29.08 -2.60
C LEU A 95 -11.37 27.90 -3.52
N LEU A 96 -11.71 26.66 -3.15
CA LEU A 96 -11.50 25.50 -4.01
C LEU A 96 -12.71 25.25 -4.90
N ASP A 97 -12.47 24.87 -6.16
CA ASP A 97 -13.51 24.28 -7.00
C ASP A 97 -13.94 22.90 -6.45
N ASP A 98 -15.07 22.39 -6.90
CA ASP A 98 -15.66 21.16 -6.35
C ASP A 98 -14.76 19.95 -6.49
N ASP A 99 -14.06 19.77 -7.62
CA ASP A 99 -13.16 18.64 -7.86
C ASP A 99 -11.92 18.73 -6.98
N THR A 100 -11.33 19.91 -6.87
CA THR A 100 -10.17 20.14 -6.01
C THR A 100 -10.53 20.02 -4.53
N LYS A 101 -11.73 20.45 -4.14
CA LYS A 101 -12.23 20.30 -2.77
C LYS A 101 -12.40 18.83 -2.41
N LEU A 102 -12.95 18.02 -3.30
CA LEU A 102 -13.05 16.56 -3.11
C LEU A 102 -11.65 15.94 -2.95
N SER A 103 -10.71 16.30 -3.80
CA SER A 103 -9.31 15.84 -3.73
C SER A 103 -8.66 16.25 -2.42
N PHE A 104 -8.89 17.49 -1.95
CA PHE A 104 -8.41 18.00 -0.68
C PHE A 104 -8.97 17.19 0.51
N ASP A 105 -10.29 16.94 0.53
CA ASP A 105 -10.95 16.22 1.61
C ASP A 105 -10.45 14.76 1.68
N LEU A 106 -10.30 14.09 0.53
CA LEU A 106 -9.77 12.72 0.45
C LEU A 106 -8.31 12.64 0.89
N TYR A 107 -7.45 13.54 0.40
CA TYR A 107 -6.05 13.56 0.79
C TYR A 107 -5.87 13.89 2.28
N ARG A 108 -6.57 14.90 2.78
CA ARG A 108 -6.59 15.26 4.20
C ARG A 108 -7.07 14.11 5.07
N GLN A 109 -8.15 13.41 4.67
CA GLN A 109 -8.65 12.26 5.42
C GLN A 109 -7.62 11.13 5.44
N GLY A 110 -6.98 10.83 4.31
CA GLY A 110 -5.91 9.83 4.24
C GLY A 110 -4.75 10.13 5.19
N LEU A 111 -4.32 11.39 5.28
CA LEU A 111 -3.28 11.83 6.23
C LEU A 111 -3.72 11.65 7.70
N LEU A 112 -4.95 12.04 8.03
CA LEU A 112 -5.52 11.85 9.38
C LEU A 112 -5.58 10.37 9.76
N ASP A 113 -6.00 9.53 8.83
CA ASP A 113 -6.10 8.10 9.00
C ASP A 113 -4.72 7.49 9.26
N GLN A 114 -3.75 7.79 8.41
CA GLN A 114 -2.38 7.31 8.56
C GLN A 114 -1.76 7.72 9.90
N ILE A 115 -1.95 8.97 10.31
CA ILE A 115 -1.44 9.49 11.60
C ILE A 115 -2.13 8.79 12.78
N SER A 116 -3.45 8.62 12.72
CA SER A 116 -4.21 8.01 13.82
C SER A 116 -3.92 6.51 13.97
N ASP A 117 -3.67 5.83 12.85
CA ASP A 117 -3.47 4.39 12.81
C ASP A 117 -2.02 3.97 13.09
N PHE A 118 -1.08 4.92 13.09
CA PHE A 118 0.33 4.64 13.38
C PHE A 118 0.55 3.96 14.75
N LYS A 119 -0.31 4.22 15.72
CA LYS A 119 -0.29 3.51 17.02
C LYS A 119 -0.51 1.99 16.87
N TYR A 120 -1.13 1.55 15.78
CA TYR A 120 -1.40 0.17 15.44
C TYR A 120 -0.43 -0.40 14.40
N ARG A 121 0.67 0.30 14.06
CA ARG A 121 1.61 -0.09 13.01
C ARG A 121 2.20 -1.50 13.14
N LEU A 122 2.17 -2.07 14.34
CA LEU A 122 2.61 -3.44 14.59
C LEU A 122 1.49 -4.48 14.48
N TYR A 123 0.22 -4.07 14.33
CA TYR A 123 -0.96 -4.95 14.36
C TYR A 123 -1.28 -5.55 12.98
N ASP A 124 -0.27 -5.73 12.14
CA ASP A 124 -0.33 -6.42 10.87
C ASP A 124 0.63 -7.61 10.85
N TYR A 125 0.48 -8.48 9.87
CA TYR A 125 1.35 -9.61 9.64
C TYR A 125 2.10 -9.45 8.32
N PRO A 126 3.36 -8.98 8.34
CA PRO A 126 4.18 -8.82 7.12
C PRO A 126 4.39 -10.14 6.36
N LEU A 127 4.33 -11.26 7.10
CA LEU A 127 4.27 -12.61 6.54
C LEU A 127 2.88 -13.16 6.77
N ASN A 128 2.21 -13.60 5.71
CA ASN A 128 0.88 -14.20 5.79
C ASN A 128 0.63 -15.10 4.58
N GLN A 129 -0.45 -15.86 4.60
CA GLN A 129 -0.78 -16.87 3.60
C GLN A 129 -1.31 -16.30 2.27
N MET A 130 -1.60 -14.99 2.17
CA MET A 130 -2.21 -14.40 0.97
C MET A 130 -1.28 -13.41 0.25
N PHE A 131 -0.74 -12.43 0.97
CA PHE A 131 0.03 -11.30 0.43
C PHE A 131 1.31 -11.03 1.22
N GLY A 132 1.86 -12.08 1.85
CA GLY A 132 3.07 -11.96 2.67
C GLY A 132 4.32 -11.67 1.84
N MET A 133 5.26 -10.96 2.45
CA MET A 133 6.53 -10.57 1.82
C MET A 133 7.33 -11.78 1.33
N GLN A 134 7.15 -12.98 1.93
CA GLN A 134 7.80 -14.21 1.47
C GLN A 134 7.46 -14.54 0.02
N SER A 135 6.25 -14.22 -0.43
CA SER A 135 5.75 -14.47 -1.79
C SER A 135 5.78 -13.21 -2.67
N GLU A 136 5.58 -12.02 -2.08
CA GLU A 136 5.61 -10.75 -2.82
C GLU A 136 6.99 -10.47 -3.44
N ILE A 137 8.08 -10.79 -2.75
CA ILE A 137 9.45 -10.56 -3.25
C ILE A 137 9.70 -11.29 -4.58
N PRO A 138 9.55 -12.61 -4.70
CA PRO A 138 9.72 -13.30 -5.97
C PRO A 138 8.64 -12.93 -6.99
N ALA A 139 7.38 -12.75 -6.58
CA ALA A 139 6.29 -12.34 -7.45
C ALA A 139 6.54 -10.96 -8.08
N PHE A 140 7.11 -10.02 -7.34
CA PHE A 140 7.48 -8.71 -7.87
C PHE A 140 8.52 -8.81 -8.96
N LEU A 141 9.57 -9.62 -8.79
CA LEU A 141 10.57 -9.86 -9.81
C LEU A 141 9.95 -10.47 -11.07
N ILE A 142 9.10 -11.48 -10.90
CA ILE A 142 8.47 -12.21 -12.00
C ILE A 142 7.46 -11.32 -12.75
N ASN A 143 6.58 -10.64 -12.05
CA ASN A 143 5.45 -9.97 -12.67
C ASN A 143 5.71 -8.50 -13.04
N MET A 144 6.60 -7.80 -12.31
CA MET A 144 6.77 -6.35 -12.46
C MET A 144 8.09 -5.97 -13.11
N HIS A 145 9.18 -6.71 -12.86
CA HIS A 145 10.49 -6.36 -13.43
C HIS A 145 10.60 -6.86 -14.87
N ARG A 146 10.53 -5.95 -15.82
CA ARG A 146 10.68 -6.24 -17.26
C ARG A 146 12.16 -6.17 -17.66
N ILE A 147 12.60 -7.06 -18.56
CA ILE A 147 13.94 -7.04 -19.15
C ILE A 147 13.80 -6.82 -20.65
N SER A 148 14.28 -5.68 -21.14
CA SER A 148 14.30 -5.33 -22.56
C SER A 148 15.72 -5.24 -23.11
N ASN A 149 16.72 -5.06 -22.25
CA ASN A 149 18.13 -4.90 -22.59
C ASN A 149 19.03 -5.35 -21.43
N ALA A 150 20.35 -5.33 -21.62
CA ALA A 150 21.33 -5.76 -20.63
C ALA A 150 21.28 -4.94 -19.32
N LYS A 151 20.99 -3.62 -19.38
CA LYS A 151 20.88 -2.79 -18.19
C LYS A 151 19.71 -3.23 -17.31
N ASP A 152 18.57 -3.58 -17.90
CA ASP A 152 17.41 -4.08 -17.16
C ASP A 152 17.74 -5.43 -16.49
N ALA A 153 18.46 -6.31 -17.19
CA ALA A 153 18.90 -7.60 -16.64
C ALA A 153 19.87 -7.42 -15.47
N THR A 154 20.82 -6.50 -15.59
CA THR A 154 21.72 -6.14 -14.49
C THR A 154 20.95 -5.57 -13.28
N ALA A 155 19.94 -4.74 -13.51
CA ALA A 155 19.09 -4.22 -12.45
C ALA A 155 18.28 -5.34 -11.75
N TYR A 156 17.82 -6.35 -12.49
CA TYR A 156 17.17 -7.54 -11.92
C TYR A 156 18.12 -8.30 -11.00
N ILE A 157 19.38 -8.55 -11.45
CA ILE A 157 20.42 -9.20 -10.65
C ILE A 157 20.74 -8.39 -9.40
N SER A 158 20.83 -7.06 -9.52
CA SER A 158 21.03 -6.16 -8.36
C SER A 158 19.90 -6.29 -7.35
N ARG A 159 18.64 -6.42 -7.80
CA ARG A 159 17.50 -6.72 -6.91
C ARG A 159 17.63 -8.07 -6.22
N ILE A 160 18.08 -9.12 -6.92
CA ILE A 160 18.35 -10.41 -6.26
C ILE A 160 19.38 -10.24 -5.15
N ASN A 161 20.47 -9.53 -5.41
CA ASN A 161 21.47 -9.21 -4.38
C ASN A 161 20.90 -8.35 -3.24
N GLY A 162 19.95 -7.48 -3.51
CA GLY A 162 19.24 -6.65 -2.54
C GLY A 162 18.24 -7.40 -1.65
N ILE A 163 17.92 -8.67 -1.95
CA ILE A 163 16.97 -9.47 -1.14
C ILE A 163 17.52 -9.73 0.27
N LYS A 164 18.81 -9.96 0.42
CA LYS A 164 19.41 -10.21 1.74
C LYS A 164 19.22 -9.05 2.71
N PRO A 165 19.62 -7.80 2.41
CA PRO A 165 19.35 -6.67 3.31
C PRO A 165 17.85 -6.38 3.46
N LEU A 166 17.01 -6.64 2.46
CA LEU A 166 15.55 -6.49 2.57
C LEU A 166 14.96 -7.46 3.59
N ILE A 167 15.34 -8.74 3.53
CA ILE A 167 14.90 -9.75 4.50
C ILE A 167 15.48 -9.47 5.90
N ASP A 168 16.68 -8.93 6.01
CA ASP A 168 17.23 -8.50 7.29
C ASP A 168 16.39 -7.39 7.95
N GLN A 169 15.86 -6.43 7.18
CA GLN A 169 14.92 -5.43 7.67
C GLN A 169 13.58 -6.07 8.06
N LEU A 170 13.06 -6.96 7.23
CA LEU A 170 11.81 -7.69 7.50
C LEU A 170 11.91 -8.48 8.81
N ILE A 171 13.01 -9.20 9.04
CA ILE A 171 13.24 -9.96 10.28
C ILE A 171 13.24 -9.03 11.50
N LYS A 172 13.88 -7.87 11.43
CA LYS A 172 13.84 -6.86 12.52
C LYS A 172 12.41 -6.40 12.81
N ASN A 173 11.61 -6.21 11.77
CA ASN A 173 10.20 -5.83 11.92
C ASN A 173 9.37 -6.96 12.57
N LEU A 174 9.65 -8.22 12.24
CA LEU A 174 9.02 -9.38 12.89
C LEU A 174 9.41 -9.49 14.36
N GLU A 175 10.69 -9.29 14.69
CA GLU A 175 11.19 -9.28 16.06
C GLU A 175 10.61 -8.13 16.92
N GLU A 176 10.37 -6.95 16.32
CA GLU A 176 9.68 -5.84 17.01
C GLU A 176 8.22 -6.22 17.33
N ARG A 177 7.53 -6.88 16.40
CA ARG A 177 6.16 -7.39 16.60
C ARG A 177 6.11 -8.49 17.65
N GLU A 178 7.02 -9.44 17.60
CA GLU A 178 7.14 -10.51 18.60
C GLU A 178 7.30 -9.94 20.02
N LYS A 179 8.20 -8.94 20.21
CA LYS A 179 8.39 -8.24 21.48
C LYS A 179 7.12 -7.52 21.96
N ALA A 180 6.28 -7.08 21.04
CA ALA A 180 4.98 -6.48 21.32
C ALA A 180 3.85 -7.52 21.52
N GLY A 181 4.15 -8.82 21.43
CA GLY A 181 3.16 -9.89 21.52
C GLY A 181 2.31 -10.08 20.26
N ILE A 182 2.73 -9.51 19.14
CA ILE A 182 2.04 -9.60 17.85
C ILE A 182 2.72 -10.68 17.01
N VAL A 183 2.20 -11.90 17.10
CA VAL A 183 2.66 -13.06 16.33
C VAL A 183 1.48 -13.60 15.52
N ALA A 184 1.73 -14.06 14.31
CA ALA A 184 0.69 -14.59 13.43
C ALA A 184 -0.03 -15.80 14.04
N PRO A 185 -1.29 -16.09 13.65
CA PRO A 185 -1.98 -17.33 13.98
C PRO A 185 -1.21 -18.57 13.49
N LYS A 186 -1.40 -19.71 14.17
CA LYS A 186 -0.64 -20.93 13.88
C LYS A 186 -0.75 -21.38 12.42
N PHE A 187 -1.95 -21.37 11.87
CA PHE A 187 -2.20 -21.82 10.50
C PHE A 187 -1.43 -21.01 9.42
N VAL A 188 -1.00 -19.79 9.75
CA VAL A 188 -0.24 -18.92 8.83
C VAL A 188 1.17 -19.48 8.61
N PHE A 189 1.79 -20.07 9.66
CA PHE A 189 3.19 -20.50 9.59
C PHE A 189 3.42 -21.61 8.58
N ASP A 190 2.54 -22.62 8.51
CA ASP A 190 2.65 -23.71 7.52
C ASP A 190 2.71 -23.18 6.09
N HIS A 191 1.82 -22.23 5.76
CA HIS A 191 1.78 -21.60 4.44
C HIS A 191 3.04 -20.77 4.15
N VAL A 192 3.45 -19.93 5.10
CA VAL A 192 4.64 -19.09 4.96
C VAL A 192 5.90 -19.93 4.80
N LEU A 193 6.04 -21.02 5.56
CA LEU A 193 7.17 -21.95 5.44
C LEU A 193 7.15 -22.70 4.12
N PHE A 194 5.98 -23.17 3.67
CA PHE A 194 5.83 -23.82 2.38
C PHE A 194 6.24 -22.89 1.23
N ASP A 195 5.71 -21.68 1.20
CA ASP A 195 6.04 -20.69 0.17
C ASP A 195 7.53 -20.35 0.19
N SER A 196 8.09 -20.09 1.38
CA SER A 196 9.50 -19.71 1.52
C SER A 196 10.46 -20.81 1.06
N ARG A 197 10.13 -22.08 1.34
CA ARG A 197 10.91 -23.24 0.87
C ARG A 197 10.81 -23.40 -0.65
N ASN A 198 9.64 -23.18 -1.24
CA ASN A 198 9.45 -23.24 -2.69
C ASN A 198 10.27 -22.19 -3.45
N VAL A 199 10.47 -21.00 -2.89
CA VAL A 199 11.29 -19.94 -3.53
C VAL A 199 12.73 -20.40 -3.74
N ILE A 200 13.27 -21.22 -2.86
CA ILE A 200 14.66 -21.73 -2.90
C ILE A 200 14.72 -23.22 -3.27
N SER A 201 13.74 -23.73 -4.00
CA SER A 201 13.70 -25.08 -4.53
C SER A 201 13.97 -25.10 -6.04
N GLY A 202 14.65 -26.14 -6.52
CA GLY A 202 15.04 -26.32 -7.92
C GLY A 202 16.27 -25.51 -8.35
N TYR A 203 16.81 -25.80 -9.56
CA TYR A 203 17.99 -25.11 -10.07
C TYR A 203 17.86 -23.58 -10.01
N PRO A 204 18.84 -22.82 -9.53
CA PRO A 204 20.21 -23.19 -9.19
C PRO A 204 20.40 -23.65 -7.73
N PHE A 205 19.32 -23.94 -7.02
CA PHE A 205 19.33 -24.52 -5.68
C PHE A 205 19.27 -26.05 -5.74
N GLU A 206 18.84 -26.69 -4.66
CA GLU A 206 18.63 -28.13 -4.62
C GLU A 206 17.27 -28.52 -5.19
N GLY A 207 17.21 -29.70 -5.85
CA GLY A 207 15.97 -30.25 -6.42
C GLY A 207 16.07 -30.54 -7.91
N ALA A 208 15.12 -31.32 -8.43
CA ALA A 208 15.11 -31.79 -9.82
C ALA A 208 14.54 -30.74 -10.81
N ASP A 209 13.71 -29.83 -10.32
CA ASP A 209 13.06 -28.81 -11.13
C ASP A 209 13.90 -27.53 -11.26
N THR A 210 13.36 -26.52 -11.94
CA THR A 210 13.97 -25.19 -12.05
C THR A 210 13.18 -24.20 -11.21
N SER A 211 13.84 -23.40 -10.37
CA SER A 211 13.19 -22.38 -9.56
C SER A 211 12.44 -21.35 -10.42
N ALA A 212 11.30 -20.87 -9.92
CA ALA A 212 10.45 -19.93 -10.65
C ALA A 212 11.18 -18.62 -10.99
N VAL A 213 12.01 -18.12 -10.08
CA VAL A 213 12.78 -16.87 -10.29
C VAL A 213 13.85 -17.05 -11.37
N PHE A 214 14.55 -18.20 -11.38
CA PHE A 214 15.55 -18.49 -12.42
C PHE A 214 14.89 -18.67 -13.79
N LYS A 215 13.81 -19.45 -13.85
CA LYS A 215 13.05 -19.69 -15.09
C LYS A 215 12.53 -18.38 -15.70
N ASP A 216 12.02 -17.47 -14.87
CA ASP A 216 11.58 -16.15 -15.30
C ASP A 216 12.73 -15.31 -15.84
N PHE A 217 13.81 -15.18 -15.08
CA PHE A 217 14.98 -14.41 -15.50
C PHE A 217 15.55 -14.92 -16.82
N PHE A 218 15.76 -16.24 -16.91
CA PHE A 218 16.27 -16.89 -18.14
C PHE A 218 15.37 -16.59 -19.33
N SER A 219 14.05 -16.80 -19.19
CA SER A 219 13.09 -16.53 -20.26
C SER A 219 13.08 -15.06 -20.71
N LYS A 220 13.20 -14.12 -19.78
CA LYS A 220 13.23 -12.68 -20.09
C LYS A 220 14.53 -12.29 -20.82
N VAL A 221 15.69 -12.81 -20.35
CA VAL A 221 16.99 -12.55 -20.97
C VAL A 221 17.06 -13.15 -22.39
N GLU A 222 16.54 -14.37 -22.59
CA GLU A 222 16.51 -14.98 -23.91
C GLU A 222 15.72 -14.17 -24.94
N LYS A 223 14.61 -13.56 -24.52
CA LYS A 223 13.74 -12.73 -25.37
C LYS A 223 14.24 -11.30 -25.58
N ALA A 224 15.15 -10.82 -24.74
CA ALA A 224 15.65 -9.46 -24.79
C ALA A 224 16.65 -9.25 -25.92
N ASP A 225 16.75 -8.00 -26.39
CA ASP A 225 17.78 -7.59 -27.37
C ASP A 225 19.15 -7.45 -26.69
N ILE A 226 19.80 -8.58 -26.53
CA ILE A 226 21.09 -8.73 -25.84
C ILE A 226 21.95 -9.71 -26.63
N SER A 227 23.24 -9.41 -26.80
CA SER A 227 24.16 -10.32 -27.50
C SER A 227 24.28 -11.68 -26.79
N LYS A 228 24.53 -12.76 -27.54
CA LYS A 228 24.66 -14.11 -26.97
C LYS A 228 25.70 -14.17 -25.85
N ILE A 229 26.87 -13.58 -26.06
CA ILE A 229 27.93 -13.53 -25.04
C ILE A 229 27.47 -12.82 -23.76
N SER A 230 26.75 -11.70 -23.90
CA SER A 230 26.21 -10.99 -22.74
C SER A 230 25.09 -11.76 -22.03
N LYS A 231 24.25 -12.52 -22.75
CA LYS A 231 23.23 -13.38 -22.15
C LYS A 231 23.86 -14.46 -21.27
N GLU A 232 24.89 -15.15 -21.79
CA GLU A 232 25.64 -16.19 -21.06
C GLU A 232 26.24 -15.61 -19.76
N ALA A 233 26.88 -14.44 -19.82
CA ALA A 233 27.43 -13.77 -18.65
C ALA A 233 26.35 -13.40 -17.62
N LEU A 234 25.23 -12.81 -18.08
CA LEU A 234 24.10 -12.42 -17.21
C LEU A 234 23.45 -13.63 -16.51
N ILE A 235 23.37 -14.79 -17.19
CA ILE A 235 22.85 -16.02 -16.60
C ILE A 235 23.78 -16.52 -15.48
N VAL A 236 25.11 -16.47 -15.69
CA VAL A 236 26.11 -16.82 -14.67
C VAL A 236 25.99 -15.88 -13.47
N ASP A 237 25.91 -14.57 -13.70
CA ASP A 237 25.79 -13.57 -12.65
C ASP A 237 24.48 -13.74 -11.85
N ALA A 238 23.36 -13.98 -12.53
CA ALA A 238 22.06 -14.24 -11.88
C ALA A 238 22.11 -15.51 -11.03
N THR A 239 22.70 -16.59 -11.55
CA THR A 239 22.91 -17.84 -10.81
C THR A 239 23.70 -17.60 -9.54
N SER A 240 24.82 -16.87 -9.66
CA SER A 240 25.65 -16.48 -8.51
C SER A 240 24.88 -15.65 -7.48
N ALA A 241 24.11 -14.66 -7.93
CA ALA A 241 23.29 -13.81 -7.05
C ALA A 241 22.21 -14.64 -6.32
N MET A 242 21.57 -15.58 -7.00
CA MET A 242 20.58 -16.47 -6.39
C MET A 242 21.19 -17.34 -5.30
N VAL A 243 22.34 -17.97 -5.57
CA VAL A 243 23.00 -18.87 -4.61
C VAL A 243 23.62 -18.09 -3.44
N ASN A 244 24.20 -16.92 -3.68
CA ASN A 244 24.96 -16.18 -2.67
C ASN A 244 24.13 -15.12 -1.90
N SER A 245 22.96 -14.74 -2.41
CA SER A 245 22.13 -13.71 -1.78
C SER A 245 20.71 -14.20 -1.47
N LEU A 246 19.96 -14.71 -2.46
CA LEU A 246 18.58 -15.13 -2.27
C LEU A 246 18.48 -16.37 -1.37
N LEU A 247 19.28 -17.42 -1.66
CA LEU A 247 19.27 -18.66 -0.86
C LEU A 247 19.54 -18.41 0.63
N PRO A 248 20.65 -17.78 1.05
CA PRO A 248 20.92 -17.56 2.47
C PRO A 248 19.91 -16.62 3.13
N ALA A 249 19.33 -15.66 2.39
CA ALA A 249 18.30 -14.79 2.89
C ALA A 249 17.02 -15.55 3.25
N TYR A 250 16.53 -16.41 2.34
CA TYR A 250 15.34 -17.23 2.62
C TYR A 250 15.61 -18.32 3.67
N GLN A 251 16.80 -18.91 3.69
CA GLN A 251 17.18 -19.83 4.78
C GLN A 251 17.12 -19.14 6.16
N LYS A 252 17.57 -17.89 6.25
CA LYS A 252 17.46 -17.08 7.47
C LYS A 252 16.00 -16.76 7.82
N LEU A 253 15.19 -16.41 6.81
CA LEU A 253 13.76 -16.16 6.98
C LEU A 253 13.05 -17.41 7.52
N ILE A 254 13.26 -18.57 6.90
CA ILE A 254 12.68 -19.86 7.30
C ILE A 254 13.01 -20.17 8.77
N LYS A 255 14.28 -20.07 9.17
CA LYS A 255 14.68 -20.27 10.57
C LYS A 255 14.00 -19.29 11.53
N THR A 256 13.82 -18.04 11.11
CA THR A 256 13.12 -17.04 11.92
C THR A 256 11.64 -17.39 12.07
N VAL A 257 10.98 -17.83 10.99
CA VAL A 257 9.58 -18.23 11.00
C VAL A 257 9.35 -19.47 11.85
N GLU A 258 10.21 -20.50 11.74
CA GLU A 258 10.18 -21.71 12.60
C GLU A 258 10.31 -21.35 14.09
N ARG A 259 11.19 -20.40 14.42
CA ARG A 259 11.33 -19.90 15.80
C ARG A 259 10.06 -19.15 16.25
N LEU A 260 9.50 -18.28 15.42
CA LEU A 260 8.29 -17.53 15.74
C LEU A 260 7.07 -18.45 15.91
N GLU A 261 6.97 -19.51 15.11
CA GLU A 261 5.95 -20.55 15.27
C GLU A 261 5.99 -21.17 16.67
N SER A 262 7.19 -21.41 17.23
CA SER A 262 7.33 -21.96 18.58
C SER A 262 6.86 -21.02 19.71
N THR A 263 6.73 -19.72 19.41
CA THR A 263 6.31 -18.67 20.38
C THR A 263 4.85 -18.23 20.20
N HIS A 264 4.13 -18.76 19.17
CA HIS A 264 2.74 -18.40 18.97
C HIS A 264 1.87 -18.88 20.16
N ASN A 265 0.74 -18.20 20.39
CA ASN A 265 -0.27 -18.68 21.33
C ASN A 265 -1.51 -19.21 20.57
N GLU A 266 -2.29 -20.06 21.25
CA GLU A 266 -3.46 -20.73 20.65
C GLU A 266 -4.65 -19.79 20.34
N LYS A 267 -4.56 -18.52 20.72
CA LYS A 267 -5.63 -17.53 20.48
C LYS A 267 -5.38 -16.78 19.20
N ASP A 268 -6.24 -16.90 18.21
CA ASP A 268 -6.04 -16.36 16.87
C ASP A 268 -6.70 -15.01 16.59
N GLY A 269 -7.67 -14.61 17.41
CA GLY A 269 -8.42 -13.37 17.19
C GLY A 269 -7.68 -12.10 17.63
N VAL A 270 -7.99 -10.98 17.01
CA VAL A 270 -7.40 -9.67 17.34
C VAL A 270 -7.72 -9.20 18.76
N TRP A 271 -8.76 -9.74 19.41
CA TRP A 271 -9.11 -9.46 20.82
C TRP A 271 -8.00 -9.85 21.82
N ARG A 272 -7.07 -10.69 21.43
CA ARG A 272 -5.92 -11.09 22.27
C ARG A 272 -4.93 -9.92 22.49
N TRP A 273 -4.95 -8.92 21.62
CA TRP A 273 -4.08 -7.76 21.72
C TRP A 273 -4.67 -6.72 22.65
N LYS A 274 -3.81 -5.93 23.30
CA LYS A 274 -4.18 -4.94 24.32
C LYS A 274 -5.32 -4.02 23.89
N ASP A 275 -5.28 -3.51 22.67
CA ASP A 275 -6.31 -2.62 22.07
C ASP A 275 -6.99 -3.28 20.86
N GLY A 276 -7.02 -4.62 20.80
CA GLY A 276 -7.47 -5.38 19.63
C GLY A 276 -8.90 -5.05 19.21
N GLY A 277 -9.83 -4.91 20.15
CA GLY A 277 -11.21 -4.53 19.84
C GLY A 277 -11.30 -3.14 19.21
N ARG A 278 -10.50 -2.17 19.72
CA ARG A 278 -10.46 -0.81 19.16
C ARG A 278 -9.77 -0.78 17.80
N PHE A 279 -8.69 -1.55 17.63
CA PHE A 279 -8.05 -1.74 16.33
C PHE A 279 -9.02 -2.32 15.31
N TYR A 280 -9.77 -3.36 15.65
CA TYR A 280 -10.75 -4.00 14.77
C TYR A 280 -11.86 -3.03 14.37
N GLN A 281 -12.41 -2.26 15.33
CA GLN A 281 -13.42 -1.25 15.02
C GLN A 281 -12.85 -0.15 14.09
N THR A 282 -11.59 0.26 14.29
CA THR A 282 -10.94 1.21 13.37
C THR A 282 -10.83 0.64 11.96
N ALA A 283 -10.41 -0.62 11.81
CA ALA A 283 -10.34 -1.29 10.52
C ALA A 283 -11.72 -1.41 9.84
N LEU A 284 -12.77 -1.73 10.60
CA LEU A 284 -14.14 -1.74 10.09
C LEU A 284 -14.58 -0.37 9.58
N ASN A 285 -14.35 0.70 10.36
CA ASN A 285 -14.70 2.06 9.95
C ASN A 285 -13.99 2.47 8.65
N ARG A 286 -12.72 2.11 8.47
CA ARG A 286 -11.96 2.36 7.23
C ARG A 286 -12.55 1.60 6.04
N THR A 287 -12.81 0.31 6.23
CA THR A 287 -13.29 -0.57 5.15
C THR A 287 -14.71 -0.25 4.72
N THR A 288 -15.60 0.05 5.68
CA THR A 288 -17.02 0.29 5.41
C THR A 288 -17.36 1.76 5.19
N THR A 289 -16.42 2.67 5.49
CA THR A 289 -16.65 4.13 5.54
C THR A 289 -17.81 4.55 6.45
N THR A 290 -18.12 3.70 7.44
CA THR A 290 -19.21 3.93 8.42
C THR A 290 -18.70 3.81 9.85
N THR A 291 -19.53 4.13 10.83
CA THR A 291 -19.27 3.93 12.27
C THR A 291 -20.01 2.73 12.84
N MET A 292 -20.50 1.82 11.98
CA MET A 292 -21.24 0.63 12.43
C MET A 292 -20.35 -0.29 13.26
N SER A 293 -20.94 -0.87 14.31
CA SER A 293 -20.25 -1.89 15.09
C SER A 293 -20.14 -3.22 14.31
N ALA A 294 -19.22 -4.10 14.72
CA ALA A 294 -19.08 -5.43 14.15
C ALA A 294 -20.42 -6.21 14.15
N ASP A 295 -21.14 -6.15 15.28
CA ASP A 295 -22.44 -6.82 15.41
C ASP A 295 -23.48 -6.23 14.45
N ALA A 296 -23.53 -4.90 14.32
CA ALA A 296 -24.46 -4.24 13.38
C ALA A 296 -24.17 -4.62 11.93
N ILE A 297 -22.88 -4.68 11.53
CA ILE A 297 -22.45 -5.13 10.20
C ILE A 297 -22.84 -6.59 9.98
N HIS A 298 -22.60 -7.46 10.98
CA HIS A 298 -22.97 -8.88 10.89
C HIS A 298 -24.47 -9.07 10.72
N GLN A 299 -25.31 -8.40 11.53
CA GLN A 299 -26.78 -8.48 11.42
C GLN A 299 -27.27 -7.92 10.08
N LEU A 300 -26.67 -6.83 9.59
CA LEU A 300 -26.96 -6.33 8.24
C LEU A 300 -26.66 -7.40 7.19
N GLY A 301 -25.49 -8.05 7.27
CA GLY A 301 -25.11 -9.11 6.37
C GLY A 301 -26.10 -10.29 6.36
N LEU A 302 -26.54 -10.75 7.53
CA LEU A 302 -27.54 -11.80 7.64
C LEU A 302 -28.89 -11.40 7.02
N SER A 303 -29.33 -10.16 7.25
CA SER A 303 -30.58 -9.64 6.69
C SER A 303 -30.52 -9.53 5.16
N GLU A 304 -29.39 -9.06 4.61
CA GLU A 304 -29.19 -8.96 3.16
C GLU A 304 -29.10 -10.33 2.48
N VAL A 305 -28.42 -11.30 3.09
CA VAL A 305 -28.42 -12.68 2.58
C VAL A 305 -29.85 -13.23 2.52
N SER A 306 -30.66 -13.05 3.57
CA SER A 306 -32.06 -13.46 3.59
C SER A 306 -32.88 -12.76 2.50
N ARG A 307 -32.70 -11.45 2.33
CA ARG A 307 -33.37 -10.66 1.30
C ARG A 307 -33.01 -11.16 -0.10
N ILE A 308 -31.70 -11.34 -0.37
CA ILE A 308 -31.21 -11.80 -1.67
C ILE A 308 -31.75 -13.20 -1.97
N HIS A 309 -31.73 -14.15 -1.03
CA HIS A 309 -32.31 -15.49 -1.22
C HIS A 309 -33.81 -15.41 -1.57
N SER A 310 -34.55 -14.53 -0.90
CA SER A 310 -35.96 -14.32 -1.19
C SER A 310 -36.20 -13.80 -2.62
N GLU A 311 -35.37 -12.86 -3.08
CA GLU A 311 -35.43 -12.34 -4.46
C GLU A 311 -35.03 -13.42 -5.49
N MET A 312 -34.01 -14.22 -5.20
CA MET A 312 -33.60 -15.35 -6.06
C MET A 312 -34.73 -16.38 -6.21
N GLU A 313 -35.44 -16.73 -5.12
CA GLU A 313 -36.59 -17.64 -5.18
C GLU A 313 -37.75 -17.06 -6.01
N LYS A 314 -38.03 -15.76 -5.90
CA LYS A 314 -39.02 -15.07 -6.76
C LYS A 314 -38.64 -15.20 -8.24
N ILE A 315 -37.38 -14.92 -8.59
CA ILE A 315 -36.91 -15.01 -9.98
C ILE A 315 -36.99 -16.45 -10.46
N LYS A 316 -36.55 -17.42 -9.67
CA LYS A 316 -36.60 -18.86 -9.97
C LYS A 316 -38.02 -19.30 -10.27
N ASN A 317 -38.98 -18.91 -9.44
CA ASN A 317 -40.38 -19.22 -9.64
C ASN A 317 -40.96 -18.57 -10.93
N ASN A 318 -40.59 -17.32 -11.21
CA ASN A 318 -41.06 -16.59 -12.39
C ASN A 318 -40.57 -17.20 -13.71
N VAL A 319 -39.36 -17.80 -13.71
CA VAL A 319 -38.82 -18.49 -14.90
C VAL A 319 -39.18 -19.99 -14.95
N GLY A 320 -39.99 -20.48 -14.00
CA GLY A 320 -40.45 -21.89 -13.98
C GLY A 320 -39.34 -22.89 -13.62
N TYR A 321 -38.25 -22.46 -12.99
CA TYR A 321 -37.15 -23.32 -12.57
C TYR A 321 -37.53 -24.03 -11.25
N ASN A 322 -38.03 -25.24 -11.34
CA ASN A 322 -38.30 -26.13 -10.20
C ASN A 322 -37.12 -27.09 -10.04
N SER A 323 -36.16 -26.78 -9.14
CA SER A 323 -35.20 -27.81 -8.73
C SER A 323 -35.92 -28.83 -7.87
N SER A 324 -35.92 -30.04 -8.30
CA SER A 324 -36.23 -31.22 -7.46
C SER A 324 -35.17 -31.41 -6.39
#